data_cdb25df115d6e2cf2d51d885a47fa6d5
#
_entry.id   cdb25df115d6e2cf2d51d885a47fa6d5
#
_cell.length_a   1.000
_cell.length_b   1.000
_cell.length_c   1.000
_cell.angle_alpha   90.00
_cell.angle_beta   90.00
_cell.angle_gamma   90.00
#
_symmetry.space_group_name_H-M   'P 1'
#
loop_
_entity.id
_entity.type
_entity.pdbx_description
1 polymer ?
#
loop_
_entity_poly.entity_id
_entity_poly.type
_entity_poly.pdbx_seq_one_letter_code
_entity_poly.pdbx_strand_id
1 'polypeptide(L)'
;MNFGHYIEEIELNEKYGILKPKKENKHKEIMSLLFELLLIRIIKSNKKLYNKELLNTMKIKHIRGVLLHASTTELQQKYIKRLNEIKDNNYIEVSKKIEEDFKEIKEKYYDIKLESNIKKMNYITKEYYDFNGETSLSYTYAMCMAIKYIKQIEEGSLKSFRKICLTDINDDITEEDVKEMIKYLKKI
;
A
#
# COMPACT_ATOMS: atom_id res chain seq x y z
N MET A 1 -2.03 9.44 13.75
CA MET A 1 -1.95 10.46 12.66
C MET A 1 -0.61 10.29 11.98
N ASN A 2 -0.58 10.15 10.67
CA ASN A 2 0.68 9.95 9.93
C ASN A 2 1.33 11.33 9.70
N PHE A 3 2.59 11.48 10.09
CA PHE A 3 3.30 12.77 10.06
C PHE A 3 3.46 13.32 8.64
N GLY A 4 3.58 12.44 7.63
CA GLY A 4 3.65 12.82 6.22
C GLY A 4 2.37 13.54 5.74
N HIS A 5 1.20 13.03 6.12
CA HIS A 5 -0.07 13.68 5.81
C HIS A 5 -0.21 15.04 6.49
N TYR A 6 0.27 15.16 7.74
CA TYR A 6 0.21 16.42 8.47
C TYR A 6 1.04 17.52 7.79
N ILE A 7 2.27 17.19 7.38
CA ILE A 7 3.12 18.15 6.66
C ILE A 7 2.49 18.54 5.32
N GLU A 8 2.00 17.55 4.57
CA GLU A 8 1.31 17.80 3.29
C GLU A 8 0.13 18.75 3.46
N GLU A 9 -0.68 18.52 4.48
CA GLU A 9 -1.84 19.36 4.80
C GLU A 9 -1.44 20.82 5.10
N ILE A 10 -0.34 21.02 5.85
CA ILE A 10 0.20 22.37 6.12
C ILE A 10 0.63 23.04 4.81
N GLU A 11 1.42 22.36 3.98
CA GLU A 11 1.92 22.92 2.72
C GLU A 11 0.78 23.29 1.76
N LEU A 12 -0.23 22.43 1.66
CA LEU A 12 -1.39 22.68 0.83
C LEU A 12 -2.24 23.84 1.37
N ASN A 13 -2.42 23.94 2.69
CA ASN A 13 -3.16 25.03 3.30
C ASN A 13 -2.41 26.38 3.18
N GLU A 14 -1.07 26.38 3.32
CA GLU A 14 -0.26 27.59 3.11
C GLU A 14 -0.34 28.08 1.66
N LYS A 15 -0.37 27.18 0.69
CA LYS A 15 -0.39 27.55 -0.74
C LYS A 15 -1.78 27.90 -1.28
N TYR A 16 -2.80 27.15 -0.89
CA TYR A 16 -4.13 27.20 -1.51
C TYR A 16 -5.27 27.63 -0.55
N GLY A 17 -5.01 27.66 0.75
CA GLY A 17 -6.04 27.96 1.77
C GLY A 17 -7.18 26.96 1.69
N ILE A 18 -8.41 27.48 1.75
CA ILE A 18 -9.66 26.70 1.64
C ILE A 18 -9.91 26.14 0.22
N LEU A 19 -9.23 26.65 -0.79
CA LEU A 19 -9.38 26.23 -2.19
C LEU A 19 -8.42 25.11 -2.58
N LYS A 20 -7.83 24.40 -1.60
CA LYS A 20 -6.90 23.31 -1.86
C LYS A 20 -7.53 22.22 -2.75
N PRO A 21 -6.78 21.71 -3.74
CA PRO A 21 -7.28 20.67 -4.61
C PRO A 21 -7.53 19.38 -3.82
N LYS A 22 -8.66 18.71 -4.13
CA LYS A 22 -8.95 17.39 -3.58
C LYS A 22 -8.11 16.35 -4.30
N LYS A 23 -7.18 15.72 -3.58
CA LYS A 23 -6.38 14.63 -4.14
C LYS A 23 -7.21 13.38 -4.38
N GLU A 24 -6.93 12.69 -5.47
CA GLU A 24 -7.47 11.35 -5.74
C GLU A 24 -7.02 10.36 -4.65
N ASN A 25 -7.83 9.34 -4.39
CA ASN A 25 -7.53 8.35 -3.35
C ASN A 25 -6.16 7.67 -3.55
N LYS A 26 -5.78 7.39 -4.80
CA LYS A 26 -4.48 6.78 -5.13
C LYS A 26 -3.26 7.62 -4.71
N HIS A 27 -3.43 8.94 -4.55
CA HIS A 27 -2.35 9.85 -4.20
C HIS A 27 -2.21 10.12 -2.70
N LYS A 28 -3.23 9.79 -1.91
CA LYS A 28 -3.27 10.15 -0.48
C LYS A 28 -2.11 9.56 0.32
N GLU A 29 -1.70 8.33 0.02
CA GLU A 29 -0.67 7.64 0.78
C GLU A 29 0.77 7.98 0.34
N ILE A 30 0.97 8.68 -0.78
CA ILE A 30 2.31 8.94 -1.33
C ILE A 30 3.18 9.70 -0.33
N MET A 31 2.66 10.80 0.21
CA MET A 31 3.45 11.66 1.12
C MET A 31 3.72 10.99 2.45
N SER A 32 2.77 10.20 2.93
CA SER A 32 2.93 9.37 4.11
C SER A 32 4.10 8.39 3.95
N LEU A 33 4.09 7.63 2.87
CA LEU A 33 5.12 6.63 2.57
C LEU A 33 6.47 7.27 2.27
N LEU A 34 6.48 8.36 1.52
CA LEU A 34 7.69 9.13 1.23
C LEU A 34 8.37 9.62 2.51
N PHE A 35 7.59 10.15 3.47
CA PHE A 35 8.13 10.58 4.74
C PHE A 35 8.71 9.40 5.56
N GLU A 36 8.02 8.26 5.58
CA GLU A 36 8.53 7.05 6.25
C GLU A 36 9.84 6.55 5.60
N LEU A 37 9.95 6.58 4.28
CA LEU A 37 11.19 6.21 3.57
C LEU A 37 12.33 7.20 3.82
N LEU A 38 12.04 8.51 3.90
CA LEU A 38 13.01 9.52 4.32
C LEU A 38 13.52 9.28 5.73
N LEU A 39 12.61 8.97 6.66
CA LEU A 39 12.98 8.66 8.03
C LEU A 39 13.91 7.45 8.11
N ILE A 40 13.63 6.38 7.36
CA ILE A 40 14.51 5.21 7.25
C ILE A 40 15.89 5.64 6.76
N ARG A 41 15.96 6.49 5.74
CA ARG A 41 17.22 7.00 5.18
C ARG A 41 18.03 7.79 6.21
N ILE A 42 17.37 8.70 6.96
CA ILE A 42 17.98 9.48 8.02
C ILE A 42 18.51 8.57 9.13
N ILE A 43 17.73 7.60 9.59
CA ILE A 43 18.15 6.65 10.64
C ILE A 43 19.36 5.84 10.17
N LYS A 44 19.39 5.39 8.90
CA LYS A 44 20.52 4.63 8.35
C LYS A 44 21.79 5.45 8.24
N SER A 45 21.70 6.72 7.86
CA SER A 45 22.86 7.61 7.63
C SER A 45 23.42 8.21 8.92
N ASN A 46 22.63 8.31 9.98
CA ASN A 46 23.04 8.94 11.24
C ASN A 46 23.45 7.91 12.29
N LYS A 47 24.75 7.81 12.61
CA LYS A 47 25.28 6.85 13.58
C LYS A 47 24.62 6.94 14.96
N LYS A 48 24.17 8.13 15.40
CA LYS A 48 23.52 8.32 16.69
C LYS A 48 22.06 7.82 16.71
N LEU A 49 21.41 7.81 15.56
CA LEU A 49 20.01 7.36 15.40
C LEU A 49 19.93 5.93 14.90
N TYR A 50 21.05 5.36 14.45
CA TYR A 50 21.06 4.02 13.86
C TYR A 50 20.53 2.96 14.83
N ASN A 51 19.43 2.30 14.43
CA ASN A 51 18.81 1.23 15.18
C ASN A 51 18.37 0.14 14.19
N LYS A 52 19.11 -0.99 14.20
CA LYS A 52 18.88 -2.11 13.28
C LYS A 52 17.51 -2.76 13.46
N GLU A 53 17.04 -2.87 14.70
CA GLU A 53 15.74 -3.49 15.01
C GLU A 53 14.58 -2.62 14.49
N LEU A 54 14.66 -1.30 14.73
CA LEU A 54 13.69 -0.34 14.21
C LEU A 54 13.64 -0.37 12.68
N LEU A 55 14.80 -0.37 12.01
CA LEU A 55 14.88 -0.45 10.54
C LEU A 55 14.26 -1.75 10.01
N ASN A 56 14.55 -2.89 10.66
CA ASN A 56 13.93 -4.16 10.28
C ASN A 56 12.42 -4.14 10.49
N THR A 57 11.93 -3.55 11.57
CA THR A 57 10.49 -3.42 11.84
C THR A 57 9.81 -2.57 10.77
N MET A 58 10.39 -1.42 10.40
CA MET A 58 9.87 -0.56 9.35
C MET A 58 9.87 -1.26 7.99
N LYS A 59 10.94 -1.97 7.65
CA LYS A 59 11.04 -2.79 6.43
C LYS A 59 9.93 -3.83 6.35
N ILE A 60 9.75 -4.61 7.44
CA ILE A 60 8.71 -5.66 7.50
C ILE A 60 7.32 -5.03 7.35
N LYS A 61 7.07 -3.87 7.97
CA LYS A 61 5.81 -3.12 7.84
C LYS A 61 5.51 -2.82 6.36
N HIS A 62 6.48 -2.28 5.63
CA HIS A 62 6.28 -1.94 4.21
C HIS A 62 6.07 -3.17 3.33
N ILE A 63 6.86 -4.22 3.52
CA ILE A 63 6.70 -5.48 2.77
C ILE A 63 5.32 -6.09 3.03
N ARG A 64 4.89 -6.15 4.29
CA ARG A 64 3.57 -6.66 4.66
C ARG A 64 2.45 -5.81 4.07
N GLY A 65 2.59 -4.48 4.06
CA GLY A 65 1.64 -3.57 3.42
C GLY A 65 1.45 -3.88 1.94
N VAL A 66 2.55 -3.99 1.19
CA VAL A 66 2.51 -4.31 -0.25
C VAL A 66 1.88 -5.69 -0.49
N LEU A 67 2.28 -6.72 0.27
CA LEU A 67 1.72 -8.08 0.14
C LEU A 67 0.24 -8.12 0.48
N LEU A 68 -0.20 -7.42 1.55
CA LEU A 68 -1.60 -7.35 1.94
C LEU A 68 -2.44 -6.75 0.82
N HIS A 69 -2.03 -5.61 0.28
CA HIS A 69 -2.79 -4.93 -0.77
C HIS A 69 -2.79 -5.72 -2.08
N ALA A 70 -1.68 -6.34 -2.46
CA ALA A 70 -1.62 -7.20 -3.64
C ALA A 70 -2.54 -8.43 -3.51
N SER A 71 -2.48 -9.13 -2.36
CA SER A 71 -3.33 -10.30 -2.10
C SER A 71 -4.82 -9.93 -2.05
N THR A 72 -5.15 -8.78 -1.47
CA THR A 72 -6.52 -8.27 -1.40
C THR A 72 -7.07 -7.96 -2.79
N THR A 73 -6.29 -7.31 -3.64
CA THR A 73 -6.70 -7.00 -5.02
C THR A 73 -6.98 -8.26 -5.82
N GLU A 74 -6.09 -9.27 -5.76
CA GLU A 74 -6.29 -10.54 -6.47
C GLU A 74 -7.53 -11.27 -5.95
N LEU A 75 -7.74 -11.29 -4.63
CA LEU A 75 -8.92 -11.91 -4.04
C LEU A 75 -10.21 -11.22 -4.48
N GLN A 76 -10.24 -9.88 -4.51
CA GLN A 76 -11.40 -9.13 -4.98
C GLN A 76 -11.74 -9.43 -6.44
N GLN A 77 -10.72 -9.51 -7.31
CA GLN A 77 -10.93 -9.89 -8.72
C GLN A 77 -11.52 -11.29 -8.86
N LYS A 78 -10.97 -12.27 -8.12
CA LYS A 78 -11.52 -13.63 -8.11
C LYS A 78 -12.95 -13.65 -7.54
N TYR A 79 -13.20 -12.91 -6.46
CA TYR A 79 -14.52 -12.84 -5.85
C TYR A 79 -15.57 -12.26 -6.80
N ILE A 80 -15.29 -11.15 -7.47
CA ILE A 80 -16.20 -10.58 -8.49
C ILE A 80 -16.49 -11.60 -9.59
N LYS A 81 -15.46 -12.32 -10.06
CA LYS A 81 -15.64 -13.40 -11.03
C LYS A 81 -16.59 -14.48 -10.52
N ARG A 82 -16.44 -14.93 -9.26
CA ARG A 82 -17.30 -15.94 -8.63
C ARG A 82 -18.74 -15.45 -8.46
N LEU A 83 -18.93 -14.18 -8.08
CA LEU A 83 -20.28 -13.60 -7.99
C LEU A 83 -21.01 -13.64 -9.34
N ASN A 84 -20.31 -13.42 -10.45
CA ASN A 84 -20.88 -13.51 -11.80
C ASN A 84 -21.21 -14.95 -12.24
N GLU A 85 -20.71 -15.97 -11.53
CA GLU A 85 -21.04 -17.39 -11.75
C GLU A 85 -22.32 -17.80 -11.03
N ILE A 86 -22.87 -16.96 -10.14
CA ILE A 86 -24.10 -17.26 -9.39
C ILE A 86 -25.29 -17.31 -10.35
N LYS A 87 -25.96 -18.45 -10.35
CA LYS A 87 -27.24 -18.73 -11.03
C LYS A 87 -28.18 -19.35 -10.02
N ASP A 88 -29.45 -19.52 -10.42
CA ASP A 88 -30.46 -20.13 -9.57
C ASP A 88 -29.95 -21.45 -8.95
N ASN A 89 -29.89 -21.47 -7.62
CA ASN A 89 -29.57 -22.65 -6.78
C ASN A 89 -28.11 -23.13 -6.72
N ASN A 90 -27.09 -22.43 -7.25
CA ASN A 90 -25.70 -22.87 -7.16
C ASN A 90 -24.84 -22.17 -6.08
N TYR A 91 -25.44 -21.49 -5.12
CA TYR A 91 -24.75 -20.71 -4.07
C TYR A 91 -23.72 -21.54 -3.28
N ILE A 92 -24.04 -22.80 -2.97
CA ILE A 92 -23.15 -23.66 -2.19
C ILE A 92 -21.87 -23.99 -2.96
N GLU A 93 -21.99 -24.24 -4.27
CA GLU A 93 -20.84 -24.52 -5.14
C GLU A 93 -19.96 -23.29 -5.29
N VAL A 94 -20.56 -22.12 -5.52
CA VAL A 94 -19.82 -20.86 -5.65
C VAL A 94 -19.14 -20.48 -4.34
N SER A 95 -19.78 -20.70 -3.19
CA SER A 95 -19.18 -20.48 -1.88
C SER A 95 -17.93 -21.34 -1.64
N LYS A 96 -17.94 -22.61 -2.05
CA LYS A 96 -16.77 -23.49 -1.97
C LYS A 96 -15.62 -22.98 -2.85
N LYS A 97 -15.91 -22.53 -4.09
CA LYS A 97 -14.89 -21.94 -4.97
C LYS A 97 -14.27 -20.67 -4.38
N ILE A 98 -15.06 -19.83 -3.72
CA ILE A 98 -14.56 -18.63 -3.01
C ILE A 98 -13.62 -19.04 -1.86
N GLU A 99 -13.96 -20.09 -1.11
CA GLU A 99 -13.10 -20.62 -0.06
C GLU A 99 -11.78 -21.17 -0.60
N GLU A 100 -11.81 -21.88 -1.73
CA GLU A 100 -10.62 -22.38 -2.42
C GLU A 100 -9.74 -21.24 -2.94
N ASP A 101 -10.31 -20.22 -3.57
CA ASP A 101 -9.60 -19.02 -4.03
C ASP A 101 -8.90 -18.31 -2.87
N PHE A 102 -9.56 -18.23 -1.71
CA PHE A 102 -8.99 -17.64 -0.52
C PHE A 102 -7.78 -18.43 0.01
N LYS A 103 -7.88 -19.75 0.07
CA LYS A 103 -6.77 -20.63 0.48
C LYS A 103 -5.58 -20.46 -0.46
N GLU A 104 -5.82 -20.54 -1.76
CA GLU A 104 -4.78 -20.37 -2.79
C GLU A 104 -4.04 -19.04 -2.63
N ILE A 105 -4.76 -17.94 -2.44
CA ILE A 105 -4.16 -16.61 -2.28
C ILE A 105 -3.35 -16.53 -0.97
N LYS A 106 -3.83 -17.09 0.12
CA LYS A 106 -3.09 -17.11 1.39
C LYS A 106 -1.82 -17.94 1.31
N GLU A 107 -1.86 -19.07 0.66
CA GLU A 107 -0.66 -19.89 0.41
C GLU A 107 0.33 -19.16 -0.49
N LYS A 108 -0.16 -18.56 -1.59
CA LYS A 108 0.67 -17.82 -2.54
C LYS A 108 1.43 -16.64 -1.92
N TYR A 109 0.77 -15.83 -1.10
CA TYR A 109 1.34 -14.58 -0.60
C TYR A 109 2.00 -14.69 0.78
N TYR A 110 1.58 -15.65 1.60
CA TYR A 110 2.00 -15.72 3.00
C TYR A 110 2.63 -17.05 3.40
N ASP A 111 2.70 -18.03 2.49
CA ASP A 111 3.16 -19.40 2.77
C ASP A 111 2.44 -20.03 4.00
N ILE A 112 1.15 -19.72 4.15
CA ILE A 112 0.33 -20.17 5.26
C ILE A 112 -0.66 -21.22 4.75
N LYS A 113 -0.50 -22.47 5.20
CA LYS A 113 -1.52 -23.51 5.01
C LYS A 113 -2.71 -23.25 5.95
N LEU A 114 -3.85 -22.95 5.36
CA LEU A 114 -5.08 -22.72 6.11
C LEU A 114 -5.88 -24.01 6.20
N GLU A 115 -6.11 -24.47 7.44
CA GLU A 115 -7.19 -25.42 7.67
C GLU A 115 -8.55 -24.75 7.44
N SER A 116 -9.47 -25.46 6.77
CA SER A 116 -10.79 -24.95 6.44
C SER A 116 -11.58 -24.61 7.70
N ASN A 117 -11.85 -23.31 7.91
CA ASN A 117 -12.74 -22.87 8.96
C ASN A 117 -13.61 -21.71 8.48
N ILE A 118 -14.83 -22.01 8.08
CA ILE A 118 -15.84 -21.07 7.55
C ILE A 118 -16.05 -19.86 8.48
N LYS A 119 -15.91 -20.02 9.80
CA LYS A 119 -16.03 -18.92 10.76
C LYS A 119 -14.92 -17.88 10.64
N LYS A 120 -13.70 -18.29 10.24
CA LYS A 120 -12.59 -17.35 9.95
C LYS A 120 -12.78 -16.63 8.62
N MET A 121 -13.45 -17.23 7.67
CA MET A 121 -13.80 -16.59 6.39
C MET A 121 -14.75 -15.40 6.56
N ASN A 122 -15.74 -15.49 7.44
CA ASN A 122 -16.68 -14.39 7.69
C ASN A 122 -16.00 -13.13 8.24
N TYR A 123 -14.95 -13.27 9.04
CA TYR A 123 -14.17 -12.15 9.55
C TYR A 123 -13.34 -11.50 8.43
N ILE A 124 -12.72 -12.33 7.61
CA ILE A 124 -11.84 -11.86 6.53
C ILE A 124 -12.66 -11.24 5.37
N THR A 125 -13.82 -11.81 5.02
CA THR A 125 -14.72 -11.21 4.03
C THR A 125 -15.22 -9.86 4.50
N LYS A 126 -15.49 -9.63 5.78
CA LYS A 126 -15.91 -8.34 6.30
C LYS A 126 -14.81 -7.27 6.16
N GLU A 127 -13.57 -7.58 6.52
CA GLU A 127 -12.43 -6.67 6.30
C GLU A 127 -12.19 -6.38 4.82
N TYR A 128 -12.44 -7.35 3.94
CA TYR A 128 -12.30 -7.17 2.49
C TYR A 128 -13.46 -6.40 1.85
N TYR A 129 -14.66 -6.45 2.40
CA TYR A 129 -15.81 -5.66 1.92
C TYR A 129 -15.69 -4.18 2.27
N ASP A 130 -15.09 -3.85 3.40
CA ASP A 130 -14.83 -2.46 3.79
C ASP A 130 -13.69 -1.82 2.98
N PHE A 131 -12.91 -2.63 2.24
CA PHE A 131 -11.91 -2.16 1.29
C PHE A 131 -12.55 -1.94 -0.09
N ASN A 132 -12.88 -0.71 -0.42
CA ASN A 132 -13.14 -0.32 -1.80
C ASN A 132 -11.94 -0.72 -2.67
N GLY A 133 -12.17 -1.45 -3.79
CA GLY A 133 -11.10 -1.98 -4.65
C GLY A 133 -10.08 -0.93 -5.10
N GLU A 134 -10.47 0.34 -5.16
CA GLU A 134 -9.58 1.47 -5.42
C GLU A 134 -8.50 1.68 -4.35
N THR A 135 -8.75 1.34 -3.08
CA THR A 135 -7.78 1.55 -2.00
C THR A 135 -6.66 0.53 -1.99
N SER A 136 -6.90 -0.69 -2.47
CA SER A 136 -5.88 -1.76 -2.48
C SER A 136 -4.78 -1.49 -3.50
N LEU A 137 -5.13 -1.04 -4.70
CA LEU A 137 -4.16 -0.65 -5.73
C LEU A 137 -3.45 0.66 -5.36
N SER A 138 -4.13 1.57 -4.67
CA SER A 138 -3.58 2.88 -4.31
C SER A 138 -2.37 2.80 -3.39
N TYR A 139 -2.27 1.81 -2.49
CA TYR A 139 -1.08 1.65 -1.64
C TYR A 139 0.15 1.20 -2.44
N THR A 140 0.00 0.23 -3.34
CA THR A 140 1.11 -0.22 -4.21
C THR A 140 1.56 0.91 -5.12
N TYR A 141 0.61 1.62 -5.72
CA TYR A 141 0.87 2.82 -6.51
C TYR A 141 1.64 3.86 -5.68
N ALA A 142 1.15 4.20 -4.50
CA ALA A 142 1.76 5.19 -3.62
C ALA A 142 3.18 4.79 -3.19
N MET A 143 3.44 3.49 -2.96
CA MET A 143 4.78 2.99 -2.63
C MET A 143 5.73 3.12 -3.82
N CYS A 144 5.32 2.78 -5.04
CA CYS A 144 6.11 2.98 -6.26
C CYS A 144 6.47 4.47 -6.43
N MET A 145 5.47 5.35 -6.30
CA MET A 145 5.67 6.79 -6.43
C MET A 145 6.55 7.36 -5.31
N ALA A 146 6.37 6.93 -4.07
CA ALA A 146 7.24 7.35 -2.96
C ALA A 146 8.70 6.96 -3.20
N ILE A 147 8.97 5.77 -3.76
CA ILE A 147 10.32 5.33 -4.11
C ILE A 147 10.89 6.11 -5.28
N LYS A 148 10.07 6.45 -6.28
CA LYS A 148 10.45 7.32 -7.39
C LYS A 148 10.86 8.71 -6.89
N TYR A 149 10.08 9.28 -5.99
CA TYR A 149 10.36 10.60 -5.41
C TYR A 149 11.53 10.61 -4.43
N ILE A 150 11.72 9.56 -3.62
CA ILE A 150 12.86 9.53 -2.69
C ILE A 150 14.21 9.54 -3.40
N LYS A 151 14.27 9.01 -4.63
CA LYS A 151 15.47 9.08 -5.47
C LYS A 151 15.77 10.52 -5.93
N GLN A 152 14.75 11.37 -6.02
CA GLN A 152 14.87 12.77 -6.42
C GLN A 152 15.18 13.71 -5.24
N ILE A 153 14.99 13.22 -4.01
CA ILE A 153 15.26 14.03 -2.81
C ILE A 153 16.75 13.92 -2.47
N GLU A 154 17.42 15.07 -2.47
CA GLU A 154 18.78 15.18 -1.94
C GLU A 154 18.82 14.81 -0.47
N GLU A 155 19.89 14.16 -0.01
CA GLU A 155 19.99 13.64 1.34
C GLU A 155 19.65 14.71 2.40
N GLY A 156 18.62 14.44 3.19
CA GLY A 156 18.20 15.29 4.32
C GLY A 156 17.49 16.59 3.94
N SER A 157 17.13 16.81 2.68
CA SER A 157 16.49 18.06 2.25
C SER A 157 14.97 18.08 2.51
N LEU A 158 14.56 18.71 3.59
CA LEU A 158 13.15 19.02 3.86
C LEU A 158 12.55 19.91 2.75
N LYS A 159 13.36 20.80 2.13
CA LYS A 159 12.93 21.66 1.04
C LYS A 159 12.49 20.86 -0.20
N SER A 160 13.22 19.81 -0.55
CA SER A 160 12.84 18.93 -1.67
C SER A 160 11.55 18.17 -1.35
N PHE A 161 11.37 17.71 -0.11
CA PHE A 161 10.13 17.07 0.34
C PHE A 161 8.94 18.03 0.22
N ARG A 162 9.06 19.26 0.72
CA ARG A 162 8.02 20.30 0.61
C ARG A 162 7.63 20.58 -0.85
N LYS A 163 8.62 20.65 -1.75
CA LYS A 163 8.37 20.82 -3.19
C LYS A 163 7.51 19.69 -3.76
N ILE A 164 7.78 18.45 -3.39
CA ILE A 164 7.00 17.28 -3.85
C ILE A 164 5.57 17.31 -3.29
N CYS A 165 5.35 17.77 -2.05
CA CYS A 165 4.01 17.96 -1.48
C CYS A 165 3.08 18.81 -2.37
N LEU A 166 3.68 19.79 -3.06
CA LEU A 166 2.97 20.77 -3.89
C LEU A 166 2.93 20.40 -5.38
N THR A 167 3.51 19.26 -5.76
CA THR A 167 3.53 18.78 -7.15
C THR A 167 2.25 18.05 -7.49
N ASP A 168 1.64 18.37 -8.63
CA ASP A 168 0.55 17.56 -9.17
C ASP A 168 1.11 16.24 -9.68
N ILE A 169 0.57 15.15 -9.16
CA ILE A 169 1.04 13.80 -9.48
C ILE A 169 0.08 13.22 -10.51
N ASN A 170 0.52 13.19 -11.76
CA ASN A 170 -0.25 12.65 -12.89
C ASN A 170 0.42 11.43 -13.55
N ASP A 171 1.49 10.93 -12.94
CA ASP A 171 2.23 9.79 -13.49
C ASP A 171 1.50 8.47 -13.26
N ASP A 172 1.48 7.62 -14.27
CA ASP A 172 1.14 6.22 -14.11
C ASP A 172 2.35 5.41 -13.67
N ILE A 173 2.12 4.26 -13.01
CA ILE A 173 3.16 3.30 -12.67
C ILE A 173 3.30 2.26 -13.77
N THR A 174 4.55 1.87 -14.04
CA THR A 174 4.91 0.83 -14.99
C THR A 174 5.31 -0.46 -14.26
N GLU A 175 5.44 -1.55 -15.00
CA GLU A 175 5.99 -2.81 -14.47
C GLU A 175 7.43 -2.61 -13.93
N GLU A 176 8.22 -1.74 -14.55
CA GLU A 176 9.56 -1.43 -14.08
C GLU A 176 9.55 -0.68 -12.73
N ASP A 177 8.62 0.24 -12.52
CA ASP A 177 8.45 0.91 -11.22
C ASP A 177 8.15 -0.11 -10.11
N VAL A 178 7.34 -1.14 -10.40
CA VAL A 178 7.07 -2.23 -9.44
C VAL A 178 8.32 -3.07 -9.16
N LYS A 179 9.10 -3.42 -10.18
CA LYS A 179 10.38 -4.13 -10.02
C LYS A 179 11.37 -3.32 -9.19
N GLU A 180 11.47 -2.02 -9.44
CA GLU A 180 12.30 -1.12 -8.66
C GLU A 180 11.84 -0.98 -7.21
N MET A 181 10.54 -0.91 -6.97
CA MET A 181 9.97 -0.93 -5.62
C MET A 181 10.41 -2.18 -4.85
N ILE A 182 10.26 -3.36 -5.44
CA ILE A 182 10.66 -4.64 -4.82
C ILE A 182 12.17 -4.63 -4.51
N LYS A 183 12.99 -4.17 -5.46
CA LYS A 183 14.44 -4.07 -5.30
C LYS A 183 14.84 -3.11 -4.17
N TYR A 184 14.14 -1.99 -4.06
CA TYR A 184 14.36 -1.01 -3.02
C TYR A 184 14.00 -1.57 -1.64
N LEU A 185 12.81 -2.16 -1.49
CA LEU A 185 12.34 -2.77 -0.25
C LEU A 185 13.24 -3.92 0.26
N LYS A 186 13.91 -4.63 -0.65
CA LYS A 186 14.91 -5.65 -0.27
C LYS A 186 16.18 -5.04 0.32
N LYS A 187 16.52 -3.79 -0.03
CA LYS A 187 17.76 -3.12 0.39
C LYS A 187 17.63 -2.29 1.68
N ILE A 188 16.41 -1.86 2.02
CA ILE A 188 16.17 -1.23 3.32
C ILE A 188 16.13 -2.29 4.42
#